data_957993d98f45b1cb91dda3a775cd9c7c
#
_entry.id   957993d98f45b1cb91dda3a775cd9c7c
#
_cell.length_a   1.000
_cell.length_b   1.000
_cell.length_c   1.000
_cell.angle_alpha   90.00
_cell.angle_beta   90.00
_cell.angle_gamma   90.00
#
_symmetry.space_group_name_H-M   'P 1'
#
loop_
_entity.id
_entity.type
_entity.pdbx_description
1 polymer ?
#
loop_
_entity_poly.entity_id
_entity_poly.type
_entity_poly.pdbx_seq_one_letter_code
_entity_poly.pdbx_strand_id
1 'polypeptide(L)' 'MSYGYSQRLVDATTTADDSSLGVYLGSRCIALGISVKDVADRLGVSRATVYNWFWGSVTPSAGHTDKINKYLHALRNRK' A
#
# COMPACT_ATOMS: atom_id res chain seq x y z
N MET A 1 3.83 2.71 -16.87
CA MET A 1 2.94 1.56 -16.76
C MET A 1 2.45 1.40 -15.34
N SER A 2 1.18 1.17 -15.19
CA SER A 2 0.56 1.32 -13.88
C SER A 2 0.42 0.04 -13.06
N TYR A 3 0.61 -1.13 -13.64
CA TYR A 3 0.38 -2.40 -12.93
C TYR A 3 -1.02 -2.45 -12.30
N GLY A 4 -2.00 -1.87 -12.97
CA GLY A 4 -3.35 -1.80 -12.46
C GLY A 4 -3.66 -0.57 -11.62
N TYR A 5 -2.70 0.28 -11.36
CA TYR A 5 -2.90 1.52 -10.62
C TYR A 5 -3.18 2.66 -11.60
N SER A 6 -4.02 3.59 -11.18
CA SER A 6 -4.24 4.80 -11.99
C SER A 6 -3.03 5.72 -11.85
N GLN A 7 -2.81 6.54 -12.86
CA GLN A 7 -1.71 7.51 -12.81
C GLN A 7 -1.88 8.47 -11.64
N ARG A 8 -3.13 8.85 -11.33
CA ARG A 8 -3.40 9.75 -10.22
C ARG A 8 -2.98 9.16 -8.89
N LEU A 9 -3.22 7.85 -8.69
CA LEU A 9 -2.81 7.20 -7.44
C LEU A 9 -1.29 7.12 -7.36
N VAL A 10 -0.63 6.79 -8.47
CA VAL A 10 0.83 6.73 -8.50
C VAL A 10 1.42 8.09 -8.15
N ASP A 11 0.89 9.16 -8.75
CA ASP A 11 1.37 10.51 -8.47
C ASP A 11 1.14 10.88 -7.00
N ALA A 12 -0.02 10.54 -6.44
CA ALA A 12 -0.32 10.84 -5.06
C ALA A 12 0.65 10.15 -4.11
N THR A 13 0.97 8.88 -4.36
CA THR A 13 1.87 8.15 -3.47
C THR A 13 3.32 8.61 -3.59
N THR A 14 3.73 9.07 -4.78
CA THR A 14 5.12 9.52 -4.96
C THR A 14 5.35 10.94 -4.43
N THR A 15 4.30 11.75 -4.32
CA THR A 15 4.42 13.12 -3.85
C THR A 15 3.93 13.30 -2.42
N ALA A 16 3.25 12.31 -1.84
CA ALA A 16 2.72 12.41 -0.50
C ALA A 16 3.83 12.25 0.55
N ASP A 17 3.51 12.72 1.77
CA ASP A 17 4.41 12.57 2.90
C ASP A 17 4.50 11.11 3.32
N ASP A 18 5.71 10.57 3.41
CA ASP A 18 5.97 9.18 3.77
C ASP A 18 5.77 8.90 5.25
N SER A 19 5.38 9.89 6.05
CA SER A 19 5.14 9.67 7.48
C SER A 19 4.00 8.68 7.71
N SER A 20 3.10 8.52 6.74
CA SER A 20 1.99 7.57 6.83
C SER A 20 2.45 6.19 6.40
N LEU A 21 2.20 5.19 7.23
CA LEU A 21 2.53 3.81 6.91
C LEU A 21 1.76 3.33 5.67
N GLY A 22 0.50 3.76 5.54
CA GLY A 22 -0.30 3.39 4.38
C GLY A 22 0.27 3.94 3.08
N VAL A 23 0.73 5.19 3.10
CA VAL A 23 1.35 5.81 1.94
C VAL A 23 2.66 5.11 1.60
N TYR A 24 3.45 4.79 2.61
CA TYR A 24 4.70 4.06 2.41
C TYR A 24 4.44 2.68 1.78
N LEU A 25 3.43 1.97 2.29
CA LEU A 25 3.03 0.68 1.71
C LEU A 25 2.68 0.84 0.24
N GLY A 26 1.91 1.88 -0.10
CA GLY A 26 1.54 2.16 -1.48
C GLY A 26 2.75 2.37 -2.37
N SER A 27 3.70 3.17 -1.92
CA SER A 27 4.93 3.44 -2.66
C SER A 27 5.70 2.15 -2.95
N ARG A 28 5.83 1.28 -1.94
CA ARG A 28 6.56 0.03 -2.11
C ARG A 28 5.84 -0.91 -3.06
N CYS A 29 4.52 -1.01 -2.93
CA CYS A 29 3.75 -1.91 -3.79
C CYS A 29 3.80 -1.46 -5.25
N ILE A 30 3.70 -0.16 -5.49
CA ILE A 30 3.79 0.38 -6.85
C ILE A 30 5.18 0.11 -7.43
N ALA A 31 6.21 0.35 -6.65
CA ALA A 31 7.60 0.12 -7.09
C ALA A 31 7.85 -1.34 -7.44
N LEU A 32 7.20 -2.26 -6.73
CA LEU A 32 7.39 -3.69 -6.95
C LEU A 32 6.37 -4.29 -7.92
N GLY A 33 5.43 -3.51 -8.43
CA GLY A 33 4.42 -3.99 -9.36
C GLY A 33 3.36 -4.88 -8.72
N ILE A 34 3.07 -4.67 -7.45
CA ILE A 34 2.09 -5.48 -6.71
C ILE A 34 0.74 -4.78 -6.80
N SER A 35 -0.31 -5.53 -7.16
CA SER A 35 -1.65 -4.97 -7.34
C SER A 35 -2.34 -4.72 -6.00
N VAL A 36 -3.32 -3.80 -6.01
CA VAL A 36 -4.16 -3.52 -4.84
C VAL A 36 -4.93 -4.78 -4.43
N LYS A 37 -5.40 -5.56 -5.43
CA LYS A 37 -6.11 -6.80 -5.14
C LYS A 37 -5.24 -7.75 -4.33
N ASP A 38 -3.98 -7.89 -4.70
CA ASP A 38 -3.06 -8.78 -4.00
C ASP A 38 -2.82 -8.32 -2.56
N VAL A 39 -2.63 -7.02 -2.37
CA VAL A 39 -2.46 -6.45 -1.04
C VAL A 39 -3.70 -6.69 -0.19
N ALA A 40 -4.87 -6.42 -0.76
CA ALA A 40 -6.13 -6.59 -0.04
C ALA A 40 -6.33 -8.05 0.39
N ASP A 41 -6.06 -8.99 -0.52
CA ASP A 41 -6.20 -10.41 -0.22
C ASP A 41 -5.24 -10.84 0.90
N ARG A 42 -4.00 -10.36 0.83
CA ARG A 42 -2.98 -10.73 1.82
C ARG A 42 -3.26 -10.17 3.19
N LEU A 43 -3.81 -8.96 3.25
CA LEU A 43 -4.07 -8.29 4.52
C LEU A 43 -5.48 -8.55 5.05
N GLY A 44 -6.32 -9.20 4.26
CA GLY A 44 -7.67 -9.54 4.68
C GLY A 44 -8.60 -8.33 4.78
N VAL A 45 -8.42 -7.36 3.90
CA VAL A 45 -9.24 -6.14 3.88
C VAL A 45 -9.78 -5.92 2.48
N SER A 46 -10.72 -4.96 2.33
CA SER A 46 -11.26 -4.64 1.02
C SER A 46 -10.27 -3.80 0.21
N ARG A 47 -10.44 -3.83 -1.12
CA ARG A 47 -9.62 -2.99 -1.98
C ARG A 47 -9.83 -1.51 -1.70
N ALA A 48 -11.06 -1.12 -1.37
CA ALA A 48 -11.34 0.26 -1.01
C ALA A 48 -10.52 0.71 0.20
N THR A 49 -10.38 -0.15 1.20
CA THR A 49 -9.57 0.14 2.37
C THR A 49 -8.11 0.35 1.99
N VAL A 50 -7.58 -0.51 1.11
CA VAL A 50 -6.19 -0.39 0.66
C VAL A 50 -5.99 0.93 -0.09
N TYR A 51 -6.90 1.29 -0.98
CA TYR A 51 -6.82 2.56 -1.70
C TYR A 51 -6.80 3.74 -0.73
N ASN A 52 -7.66 3.72 0.29
CA ASN A 52 -7.70 4.80 1.27
C ASN A 52 -6.36 4.93 2.01
N TRP A 53 -5.72 3.82 2.32
CA TRP A 53 -4.40 3.83 2.94
C TRP A 53 -3.35 4.42 1.98
N PHE A 54 -3.37 3.98 0.73
CA PHE A 54 -2.40 4.44 -0.27
C PHE A 54 -2.51 5.93 -0.54
N TRP A 55 -3.74 6.45 -0.58
CA TRP A 55 -3.97 7.88 -0.76
C TRP A 55 -3.60 8.70 0.48
N GLY A 56 -3.52 8.07 1.63
CA GLY A 56 -3.32 8.78 2.89
C GLY A 56 -4.59 9.36 3.46
N SER A 57 -5.76 8.97 2.92
CA SER A 57 -7.05 9.45 3.41
C SER A 57 -7.40 8.88 4.77
N VAL A 58 -6.96 7.67 5.04
CA VAL A 58 -7.23 6.96 6.30
C VAL A 58 -5.93 6.35 6.78
N THR A 59 -5.63 6.51 8.06
CA THR A 59 -4.46 5.89 8.68
C THR A 59 -4.86 4.50 9.16
N PRO A 60 -4.05 3.46 8.86
CA PRO A 60 -4.35 2.12 9.35
C PRO A 60 -4.42 2.08 10.87
N SER A 61 -5.36 1.29 11.39
CA SER A 61 -5.49 1.09 12.84
C SER A 61 -4.29 0.28 13.36
N ALA A 62 -4.13 0.24 14.69
CA ALA A 62 -3.02 -0.48 15.32
C ALA A 62 -2.96 -1.96 14.89
N GLY A 63 -4.11 -2.62 14.79
CA GLY A 63 -4.15 -4.01 14.37
C GLY A 63 -3.69 -4.20 12.93
N HIS A 64 -4.07 -3.28 12.05
CA HIS A 64 -3.64 -3.34 10.66
C HIS A 64 -2.17 -2.94 10.49
N THR A 65 -1.70 -2.02 11.33
CA THR A 65 -0.29 -1.59 11.31
C THR A 65 0.64 -2.78 11.46
N ASP A 66 0.33 -3.68 12.40
CA ASP A 66 1.14 -4.86 12.63
C ASP A 66 1.17 -5.75 11.39
N LYS A 67 0.02 -5.98 10.80
CA LYS A 67 -0.08 -6.78 9.57
C LYS A 67 0.69 -6.14 8.41
N ILE A 68 0.58 -4.82 8.28
CA ILE A 68 1.29 -4.09 7.23
C ILE A 68 2.80 -4.22 7.41
N ASN A 69 3.28 -4.10 8.64
CA ASN A 69 4.71 -4.23 8.92
C ASN A 69 5.21 -5.62 8.56
N LYS A 70 4.46 -6.65 8.89
CA LYS A 70 4.82 -8.02 8.53
C LYS A 70 4.85 -8.21 7.02
N TYR A 71 3.88 -7.63 6.33
CA TYR A 71 3.81 -7.72 4.89
C TYR A 71 5.00 -7.02 4.23
N LEU A 72 5.33 -5.82 4.70
CA LEU A 72 6.48 -5.08 4.19
C LEU A 72 7.78 -5.83 4.42
N HIS A 73 7.91 -6.45 5.59
CA HIS A 73 9.08 -7.25 5.88
C HIS A 73 9.21 -8.42 4.90
N ALA A 74 8.09 -9.08 4.60
CA ALA A 74 8.09 -10.18 3.62
C ALA A 74 8.47 -9.66 2.22
N LEU A 75 8.01 -8.48 1.85
CA LEU A 75 8.36 -7.89 0.56
C LEU A 75 9.85 -7.59 0.45
N ARG A 76 10.46 -7.14 1.53
CA ARG A 76 11.90 -6.84 1.54
C ARG A 76 12.73 -8.09 1.31
N ASN A 77 12.21 -9.25 1.69
CA ASN A 77 12.92 -10.51 1.57
C ASN A 77 12.57 -11.28 0.29
N ARG A 78 11.73 -10.71 -0.57
CA ARG A 78 11.41 -11.33 -1.85
C ARG A 78 12.59 -11.25 -2.80
N LYS A 79 12.71 -12.27 -3.56
CA LYS A 79 13.70 -12.31 -4.63
C LYS A 79 13.09 -11.92 -5.96
#